data_1e55986bae29e2ef472369ede2450162
#
_entry.id   1e55986bae29e2ef472369ede2450162
#
_cell.length_a   1.000
_cell.length_b   1.000
_cell.length_c   1.000
_cell.angle_alpha   90.00
_cell.angle_beta   90.00
_cell.angle_gamma   90.00
#
_symmetry.space_group_name_H-M   'P 1'
#
loop_
_entity.id
_entity.type
_entity.pdbx_description
1 polymer ?
#
loop_
_entity_poly.entity_id
_entity_poly.type
_entity_poly.pdbx_seq_one_letter_code
_entity_poly.pdbx_strand_id
1 'polypeptide(L)'
;MMSKLRIAFAVGMVGALAACHSGVKLDENANKGGATGAQPNPNDVATVNVDPLNDPNSPLAKRSIYFDFDSYSVKDDYQPLLQQHAQYLKSHPQRHVLIQGNTDERGTSEYNLALGQKRAEAVRRSLSLLGVPDSEMEAVSLGKEKPQATGHDEASWAQNRRADLVYQQ
;
A
#
# COMPACT_ATOMS: atom_id res chain seq x y z
N MET A 1 16.63 57.19 4.86
CA MET A 1 18.08 57.02 5.00
C MET A 1 18.42 55.69 4.43
N MET A 2 18.76 55.63 3.16
CA MET A 2 20.08 55.47 2.57
C MET A 2 20.91 54.39 3.28
N SER A 3 21.22 53.26 2.62
CA SER A 3 22.40 53.17 1.77
C SER A 3 22.37 51.96 0.88
N LYS A 4 22.67 52.20 -0.39
CA LYS A 4 22.97 51.25 -1.47
C LYS A 4 24.38 50.71 -1.27
N LEU A 5 24.62 49.41 -1.56
CA LEU A 5 25.94 49.03 -2.04
C LEU A 5 25.79 47.93 -3.10
N ARG A 6 26.05 48.31 -4.32
CA ARG A 6 26.31 47.48 -5.51
C ARG A 6 27.76 47.06 -5.48
N ILE A 7 28.10 45.78 -5.74
CA ILE A 7 29.36 45.45 -6.41
C ILE A 7 29.05 44.27 -7.35
N ALA A 8 29.26 44.56 -8.63
CA ALA A 8 29.37 43.63 -9.74
C ALA A 8 30.83 43.18 -9.85
N PHE A 9 31.05 41.89 -10.10
CA PHE A 9 32.27 41.46 -10.79
C PHE A 9 31.93 40.21 -11.63
N ALA A 10 32.00 40.45 -12.93
CA ALA A 10 32.09 39.43 -13.96
C ALA A 10 33.58 39.11 -14.17
N VAL A 11 33.89 37.85 -14.32
CA VAL A 11 34.96 37.38 -15.26
C VAL A 11 34.77 35.89 -15.47
N GLY A 12 34.69 35.50 -16.71
CA GLY A 12 34.55 34.17 -17.21
C GLY A 12 35.81 33.34 -17.16
N MET A 13 35.65 32.03 -17.25
CA MET A 13 36.70 31.16 -17.73
C MET A 13 36.10 29.94 -18.44
N VAL A 14 36.36 29.89 -19.70
CA VAL A 14 36.23 28.76 -20.62
C VAL A 14 37.28 27.73 -20.24
N GLY A 15 36.94 26.46 -20.18
CA GLY A 15 37.93 25.44 -19.92
C GLY A 15 37.41 23.99 -20.08
N ALA A 16 37.57 23.49 -21.30
CA ALA A 16 37.95 22.12 -21.67
C ALA A 16 37.12 20.94 -21.18
N LEU A 17 36.34 20.38 -22.11
CA LEU A 17 35.87 18.99 -22.18
C LEU A 17 37.09 18.03 -22.20
N ALA A 18 37.32 17.30 -21.12
CA ALA A 18 38.19 16.14 -21.12
C ALA A 18 37.31 14.88 -21.13
N ALA A 19 37.15 14.29 -22.29
CA ALA A 19 36.56 12.96 -22.45
C ALA A 19 37.54 11.93 -21.89
N CYS A 20 37.29 11.38 -20.69
CA CYS A 20 37.97 10.19 -20.20
C CYS A 20 37.36 8.97 -20.86
N HIS A 21 37.97 8.52 -21.94
CA HIS A 21 37.79 7.20 -22.52
C HIS A 21 38.58 6.21 -21.67
N SER A 22 37.94 5.57 -20.69
CA SER A 22 38.49 4.43 -19.97
C SER A 22 38.32 3.18 -20.83
N GLY A 23 39.33 2.89 -21.63
CA GLY A 23 39.43 1.61 -22.34
C GLY A 23 39.59 0.48 -21.32
N VAL A 24 38.60 -0.40 -21.28
CA VAL A 24 38.72 -1.71 -20.61
C VAL A 24 39.73 -2.55 -21.43
N LYS A 25 40.88 -2.84 -20.86
CA LYS A 25 41.81 -3.83 -21.40
C LYS A 25 41.20 -5.22 -21.21
N LEU A 26 40.85 -5.86 -22.31
CA LEU A 26 40.56 -7.29 -22.37
C LEU A 26 41.87 -8.05 -22.16
N ASP A 27 41.98 -8.79 -21.08
CA ASP A 27 43.04 -9.75 -20.87
C ASP A 27 42.85 -10.96 -21.80
N GLU A 28 43.68 -11.05 -22.83
CA GLU A 28 43.82 -12.20 -23.73
C GLU A 28 44.59 -13.34 -23.03
N ASN A 29 44.07 -13.91 -21.97
CA ASN A 29 44.60 -15.20 -21.53
C ASN A 29 43.64 -15.96 -20.58
N ALA A 30 42.57 -16.50 -21.12
CA ALA A 30 41.81 -17.56 -20.46
C ALA A 30 41.34 -18.57 -21.49
N ASN A 31 42.30 -19.36 -21.99
CA ASN A 31 41.96 -20.55 -22.76
C ASN A 31 41.99 -21.78 -21.84
N LYS A 32 40.93 -22.61 -21.95
CA LYS A 32 40.69 -23.94 -21.40
C LYS A 32 40.02 -24.05 -20.03
N GLY A 33 38.70 -24.14 -20.11
CA GLY A 33 37.83 -24.72 -19.09
C GLY A 33 36.43 -24.81 -19.69
N GLY A 34 35.98 -26.01 -20.08
CA GLY A 34 34.74 -26.27 -20.83
C GLY A 34 33.52 -25.60 -20.19
N ALA A 35 33.02 -24.57 -20.81
CA ALA A 35 31.70 -24.05 -20.55
C ALA A 35 30.73 -24.84 -21.40
N THR A 36 30.00 -25.77 -20.78
CA THR A 36 28.77 -26.33 -21.34
C THR A 36 27.83 -25.15 -21.55
N GLY A 37 27.65 -24.75 -22.80
CA GLY A 37 26.72 -23.70 -23.17
C GLY A 37 25.31 -24.09 -22.77
N ALA A 38 24.83 -23.54 -21.67
CA ALA A 38 23.42 -23.52 -21.37
C ALA A 38 22.79 -22.55 -22.38
N GLN A 39 22.20 -23.08 -23.42
CA GLN A 39 21.35 -22.33 -24.33
C GLN A 39 20.19 -21.76 -23.53
N PRO A 40 19.90 -20.43 -23.58
CA PRO A 40 18.72 -19.89 -22.94
C PRO A 40 17.48 -20.60 -23.48
N ASN A 41 16.76 -21.30 -22.63
CA ASN A 41 15.50 -21.92 -23.00
C ASN A 41 14.50 -20.79 -23.30
N PRO A 42 13.96 -20.65 -24.52
CA PRO A 42 13.01 -19.60 -24.86
C PRO A 42 11.69 -19.68 -24.07
N ASN A 43 11.51 -20.72 -23.26
CA ASN A 43 10.37 -20.88 -22.35
C ASN A 43 10.66 -20.52 -20.88
N ASP A 44 11.86 -20.04 -20.54
CA ASP A 44 12.12 -19.44 -19.24
C ASP A 44 11.51 -18.02 -19.21
N VAL A 45 10.19 -17.98 -19.17
CA VAL A 45 9.46 -16.78 -18.73
C VAL A 45 9.76 -16.63 -17.26
N ALA A 46 10.65 -15.72 -16.91
CA ALA A 46 10.86 -15.33 -15.52
C ALA A 46 9.48 -14.97 -14.94
N THR A 47 8.97 -15.80 -14.05
CA THR A 47 7.71 -15.50 -13.34
C THR A 47 7.95 -14.23 -12.56
N VAL A 48 7.40 -13.11 -13.04
CA VAL A 48 7.37 -11.87 -12.29
C VAL A 48 6.55 -12.17 -11.05
N ASN A 49 7.21 -12.23 -9.90
CA ASN A 49 6.56 -12.47 -8.62
C ASN A 49 5.85 -11.17 -8.22
N VAL A 50 4.64 -10.99 -8.71
CA VAL A 50 3.80 -9.83 -8.37
C VAL A 50 3.31 -10.02 -6.94
N ASP A 51 3.54 -9.03 -6.08
CA ASP A 51 2.97 -9.02 -4.72
C ASP A 51 1.45 -9.23 -4.84
N PRO A 52 0.88 -10.25 -4.17
CA PRO A 52 -0.55 -10.56 -4.23
C PRO A 52 -1.46 -9.39 -3.84
N LEU A 53 -0.96 -8.42 -3.10
CA LEU A 53 -1.67 -7.17 -2.81
C LEU A 53 -1.86 -6.28 -4.04
N ASN A 54 -1.01 -6.42 -5.05
CA ASN A 54 -1.02 -5.61 -6.28
C ASN A 54 -1.61 -6.36 -7.48
N ASP A 55 -1.93 -7.64 -7.33
CA ASP A 55 -2.62 -8.41 -8.35
C ASP A 55 -4.14 -8.18 -8.26
N PRO A 56 -4.78 -7.56 -9.27
CA PRO A 56 -6.22 -7.31 -9.27
C PRO A 56 -7.07 -8.60 -9.25
N ASN A 57 -6.49 -9.74 -9.65
CA ASN A 57 -7.14 -11.05 -9.61
C ASN A 57 -6.98 -11.76 -8.25
N SER A 58 -6.12 -11.25 -7.40
CA SER A 58 -5.92 -11.78 -6.05
C SER A 58 -7.14 -11.49 -5.18
N PRO A 59 -7.55 -12.43 -4.33
CA PRO A 59 -8.54 -12.15 -3.29
C PRO A 59 -8.16 -10.98 -2.38
N LEU A 60 -6.85 -10.73 -2.19
CA LEU A 60 -6.32 -9.62 -1.39
C LEU A 60 -6.48 -8.24 -2.05
N ALA A 61 -6.94 -8.17 -3.31
CA ALA A 61 -7.37 -6.93 -3.93
C ALA A 61 -8.67 -6.38 -3.30
N LYS A 62 -9.51 -7.26 -2.73
CA LYS A 62 -10.70 -6.87 -1.98
C LYS A 62 -10.30 -6.47 -0.57
N ARG A 63 -10.37 -5.19 -0.25
CA ARG A 63 -9.87 -4.62 1.01
C ARG A 63 -10.94 -3.96 1.85
N SER A 64 -12.21 -4.00 1.44
CA SER A 64 -13.31 -3.33 2.12
C SER A 64 -14.28 -4.35 2.74
N ILE A 65 -14.60 -4.16 3.99
CA ILE A 65 -15.60 -4.89 4.76
C ILE A 65 -16.79 -3.96 4.98
N TYR A 66 -17.97 -4.34 4.49
CA TYR A 66 -19.17 -3.49 4.54
C TYR A 66 -20.10 -3.86 5.70
N PHE A 67 -20.78 -2.86 6.22
CA PHE A 67 -21.63 -2.97 7.39
C PHE A 67 -23.09 -2.54 7.09
N ASP A 68 -24.01 -3.09 7.88
CA ASP A 68 -25.37 -2.62 7.86
C ASP A 68 -25.51 -1.24 8.49
N PHE A 69 -26.67 -0.63 8.29
CA PHE A 69 -26.99 0.65 8.91
C PHE A 69 -26.87 0.55 10.43
N ASP A 70 -26.23 1.52 11.04
CA ASP A 70 -26.02 1.63 12.50
C ASP A 70 -25.37 0.38 13.15
N SER A 71 -24.63 -0.39 12.36
CA SER A 71 -23.97 -1.63 12.80
C SER A 71 -22.45 -1.55 12.66
N TYR A 72 -21.78 -2.24 13.58
CA TYR A 72 -20.34 -2.52 13.56
C TYR A 72 -20.06 -4.03 13.63
N SER A 73 -21.08 -4.87 13.46
CA SER A 73 -20.91 -6.33 13.41
C SER A 73 -20.34 -6.76 12.08
N VAL A 74 -19.22 -7.46 12.09
CA VAL A 74 -18.64 -8.08 10.90
C VAL A 74 -19.51 -9.26 10.50
N LYS A 75 -19.98 -9.26 9.25
CA LYS A 75 -20.82 -10.34 8.71
C LYS A 75 -19.99 -11.59 8.45
N ASP A 76 -20.61 -12.75 8.60
CA ASP A 76 -19.96 -14.05 8.38
C ASP A 76 -19.42 -14.22 6.95
N ASP A 77 -20.04 -13.59 5.97
CA ASP A 77 -19.61 -13.60 4.56
C ASP A 77 -18.19 -13.03 4.36
N TYR A 78 -17.70 -12.21 5.30
CA TYR A 78 -16.32 -11.68 5.26
C TYR A 78 -15.28 -12.58 5.92
N GLN A 79 -15.68 -13.67 6.59
CA GLN A 79 -14.72 -14.57 7.25
C GLN A 79 -13.68 -15.16 6.29
N PRO A 80 -14.04 -15.64 5.06
CA PRO A 80 -13.05 -16.14 4.13
C PRO A 80 -12.05 -15.06 3.67
N LEU A 81 -12.53 -13.81 3.48
CA LEU A 81 -11.69 -12.68 3.09
C LEU A 81 -10.71 -12.34 4.23
N LEU A 82 -11.19 -12.22 5.45
CA LEU A 82 -10.37 -11.92 6.63
C LEU A 82 -9.32 -13.02 6.89
N GLN A 83 -9.66 -14.30 6.66
CA GLN A 83 -8.70 -15.40 6.76
C GLN A 83 -7.54 -15.25 5.76
N GLN A 84 -7.82 -14.83 4.53
CA GLN A 84 -6.79 -14.60 3.51
C GLN A 84 -5.86 -13.43 3.89
N HIS A 85 -6.43 -12.32 4.35
CA HIS A 85 -5.64 -11.18 4.85
C HIS A 85 -4.82 -11.55 6.08
N ALA A 86 -5.38 -12.31 7.02
CA ALA A 86 -4.67 -12.80 8.19
C ALA A 86 -3.50 -13.72 7.81
N GLN A 87 -3.72 -14.62 6.85
CA GLN A 87 -2.66 -15.51 6.36
C GLN A 87 -1.53 -14.71 5.69
N TYR A 88 -1.88 -13.70 4.89
CA TYR A 88 -0.91 -12.83 4.26
C TYR A 88 -0.06 -12.09 5.31
N LEU A 89 -0.69 -11.41 6.29
CA LEU A 89 0.00 -10.68 7.34
C LEU A 89 0.94 -11.60 8.14
N LYS A 90 0.48 -12.75 8.59
CA LYS A 90 1.32 -13.73 9.32
C LYS A 90 2.53 -14.23 8.52
N SER A 91 2.45 -14.25 7.20
CA SER A 91 3.58 -14.62 6.33
C SER A 91 4.51 -13.44 5.98
N HIS A 92 4.10 -12.20 6.30
CA HIS A 92 4.83 -10.97 6.01
C HIS A 92 4.89 -10.06 7.26
N PRO A 93 5.62 -10.45 8.32
CA PRO A 93 5.61 -9.76 9.62
C PRO A 93 6.16 -8.32 9.58
N GLN A 94 6.78 -7.91 8.48
CA GLN A 94 7.19 -6.52 8.26
C GLN A 94 6.07 -5.63 7.71
N ARG A 95 4.93 -6.23 7.31
CA ARG A 95 3.77 -5.49 6.80
C ARG A 95 2.88 -5.08 7.96
N HIS A 96 2.45 -3.82 7.91
CA HIS A 96 1.45 -3.28 8.82
C HIS A 96 0.16 -2.98 8.06
N VAL A 97 -0.97 -3.10 8.74
CA VAL A 97 -2.27 -2.74 8.17
C VAL A 97 -2.96 -1.68 9.03
N LEU A 98 -3.30 -0.57 8.39
CA LEU A 98 -4.17 0.46 8.94
C LEU A 98 -5.62 0.12 8.56
N ILE A 99 -6.47 -0.07 9.54
CA ILE A 99 -7.88 -0.39 9.37
C ILE A 99 -8.68 0.89 9.53
N GLN A 100 -9.21 1.42 8.43
CA GLN A 100 -9.92 2.69 8.39
C GLN A 100 -11.43 2.49 8.46
N GLY A 101 -12.06 2.86 9.55
CA GLY A 101 -13.51 2.76 9.72
C GLY A 101 -14.23 3.99 9.17
N ASN A 102 -15.20 3.74 8.31
CA ASN A 102 -15.99 4.76 7.61
C ASN A 102 -17.49 4.58 7.89
N THR A 103 -18.24 5.66 7.76
CA THR A 103 -19.69 5.69 7.93
C THR A 103 -20.36 6.37 6.72
N ASP A 104 -21.67 6.24 6.63
CA ASP A 104 -22.46 7.12 5.76
C ASP A 104 -22.59 8.53 6.40
N GLU A 105 -23.18 9.47 5.67
CA GLU A 105 -23.26 10.89 6.05
C GLU A 105 -24.26 11.19 7.17
N ARG A 106 -25.19 10.27 7.47
CA ARG A 106 -26.26 10.50 8.44
C ARG A 106 -25.73 10.54 9.88
N GLY A 107 -26.26 11.44 10.67
CA GLY A 107 -25.87 11.64 12.05
C GLY A 107 -24.80 12.73 12.25
N THR A 108 -24.42 12.94 13.52
CA THR A 108 -23.36 13.91 13.87
C THR A 108 -21.98 13.41 13.55
N SER A 109 -21.00 14.29 13.44
CA SER A 109 -19.60 13.90 13.19
C SER A 109 -19.02 13.08 14.33
N GLU A 110 -19.34 13.44 15.58
CA GLU A 110 -18.89 12.73 16.78
C GLU A 110 -19.44 11.30 16.82
N TYR A 111 -20.73 11.15 16.52
CA TYR A 111 -21.36 9.84 16.44
C TYR A 111 -20.71 8.96 15.36
N ASN A 112 -20.52 9.52 14.18
CA ASN A 112 -19.91 8.82 13.04
C ASN A 112 -18.44 8.47 13.30
N LEU A 113 -17.71 9.34 13.98
CA LEU A 113 -16.33 9.05 14.39
C LEU A 113 -16.31 7.85 15.36
N ALA A 114 -17.21 7.82 16.35
CA ALA A 114 -17.31 6.70 17.28
C ALA A 114 -17.76 5.40 16.60
N LEU A 115 -18.72 5.46 15.65
CA LEU A 115 -19.19 4.29 14.90
C LEU A 115 -18.11 3.75 13.97
N GLY A 116 -17.39 4.63 13.27
CA GLY A 116 -16.27 4.24 12.42
C GLY A 116 -15.16 3.55 13.23
N GLN A 117 -14.85 4.07 14.44
CA GLN A 117 -13.87 3.43 15.33
C GLN A 117 -14.31 2.02 15.74
N LYS A 118 -15.57 1.83 16.10
CA LYS A 118 -16.11 0.49 16.43
C LYS A 118 -16.01 -0.48 15.27
N ARG A 119 -16.23 -0.03 14.03
CA ARG A 119 -16.09 -0.84 12.81
C ARG A 119 -14.64 -1.27 12.58
N ALA A 120 -13.71 -0.32 12.65
CA ALA A 120 -12.28 -0.60 12.51
C ALA A 120 -11.80 -1.60 13.58
N GLU A 121 -12.20 -1.41 14.83
CA GLU A 121 -11.85 -2.31 15.94
C GLU A 121 -12.49 -3.69 15.81
N ALA A 122 -13.71 -3.80 15.27
CA ALA A 122 -14.34 -5.08 15.02
C ALA A 122 -13.56 -5.92 13.99
N VAL A 123 -13.07 -5.28 12.92
CA VAL A 123 -12.21 -5.93 11.93
C VAL A 123 -10.84 -6.29 12.54
N ARG A 124 -10.19 -5.37 13.28
CA ARG A 124 -8.94 -5.65 14.00
C ARG A 124 -9.07 -6.85 14.91
N ARG A 125 -10.15 -6.90 15.69
CA ARG A 125 -10.43 -8.03 16.59
C ARG A 125 -10.61 -9.35 15.82
N SER A 126 -11.29 -9.33 14.67
CA SER A 126 -11.43 -10.51 13.82
C SER A 126 -10.10 -11.03 13.31
N LEU A 127 -9.20 -10.12 12.87
CA LEU A 127 -7.85 -10.48 12.44
C LEU A 127 -6.97 -10.98 13.59
N SER A 128 -7.09 -10.38 14.79
CA SER A 128 -6.37 -10.82 16.00
C SER A 128 -6.80 -12.26 16.42
N LEU A 129 -8.09 -12.57 16.34
CA LEU A 129 -8.60 -13.94 16.57
C LEU A 129 -8.07 -14.95 15.54
N LEU A 130 -7.72 -14.51 14.34
CA LEU A 130 -7.07 -15.30 13.29
C LEU A 130 -5.55 -15.39 13.44
N GLY A 131 -5.00 -14.79 14.51
CA GLY A 131 -3.61 -14.89 14.91
C GLY A 131 -2.69 -13.81 14.34
N VAL A 132 -3.24 -12.67 13.86
CA VAL A 132 -2.42 -11.50 13.48
C VAL A 132 -2.03 -10.76 14.77
N PRO A 133 -0.75 -10.45 14.99
CA PRO A 133 -0.30 -9.68 16.14
C PRO A 133 -0.91 -8.26 16.16
N ASP A 134 -1.31 -7.79 17.33
CA ASP A 134 -1.87 -6.45 17.49
C ASP A 134 -0.88 -5.34 17.09
N SER A 135 0.43 -5.61 17.19
CA SER A 135 1.49 -4.69 16.77
C SER A 135 1.54 -4.44 15.25
N GLU A 136 0.94 -5.33 14.45
CA GLU A 136 0.88 -5.21 12.99
C GLU A 136 -0.39 -4.47 12.52
N MET A 137 -1.27 -4.09 13.45
CA MET A 137 -2.59 -3.56 13.15
C MET A 137 -2.86 -2.25 13.87
N GLU A 138 -3.33 -1.25 13.15
CA GLU A 138 -3.84 -0.01 13.71
C GLU A 138 -5.30 0.20 13.26
N ALA A 139 -6.18 0.57 14.19
CA ALA A 139 -7.58 0.86 13.92
C ALA A 139 -7.85 2.36 14.11
N VAL A 140 -8.31 3.02 13.05
CA VAL A 140 -8.64 4.45 13.07
C VAL A 140 -10.01 4.70 12.45
N SER A 141 -10.67 5.74 12.93
CA SER A 141 -11.93 6.19 12.34
C SER A 141 -11.72 7.40 11.45
N LEU A 142 -12.33 7.38 10.29
CA LEU A 142 -12.49 8.52 9.42
C LEU A 142 -13.93 9.09 9.48
N GLY A 143 -14.81 8.46 10.27
CA GLY A 143 -16.21 8.84 10.35
C GLY A 143 -16.84 8.96 8.97
N LYS A 144 -17.49 10.07 8.68
CA LYS A 144 -18.12 10.39 7.39
C LYS A 144 -17.25 11.23 6.44
N GLU A 145 -15.99 11.49 6.81
CA GLU A 145 -15.14 12.49 6.12
C GLU A 145 -14.52 11.96 4.82
N LYS A 146 -14.54 10.62 4.58
CA LYS A 146 -14.03 10.01 3.35
C LYS A 146 -15.09 9.14 2.66
N PRO A 147 -16.13 9.73 2.09
CA PRO A 147 -17.13 8.98 1.36
C PRO A 147 -16.52 8.35 0.09
N GLN A 148 -16.89 7.10 -0.19
CA GLN A 148 -16.57 6.41 -1.44
C GLN A 148 -17.60 6.75 -2.53
N ALA A 149 -18.85 6.92 -2.13
CA ALA A 149 -19.95 7.37 -2.98
C ALA A 149 -20.53 8.67 -2.42
N THR A 150 -20.79 9.63 -3.31
CA THR A 150 -21.25 10.98 -2.95
C THR A 150 -22.77 11.19 -3.10
N GLY A 151 -23.53 10.16 -3.48
CA GLY A 151 -24.98 10.21 -3.56
C GLY A 151 -25.62 10.21 -2.16
N HIS A 152 -26.87 10.72 -2.09
CA HIS A 152 -27.66 10.82 -0.86
C HIS A 152 -28.77 9.78 -0.85
N ASP A 153 -28.44 8.54 -1.20
CA ASP A 153 -29.35 7.40 -1.29
C ASP A 153 -28.77 6.17 -0.59
N GLU A 154 -29.61 5.13 -0.38
CA GLU A 154 -29.16 3.91 0.29
C GLU A 154 -28.04 3.18 -0.45
N ALA A 155 -28.01 3.25 -1.79
CA ALA A 155 -26.95 2.61 -2.58
C ALA A 155 -25.59 3.26 -2.30
N SER A 156 -25.54 4.58 -2.20
CA SER A 156 -24.35 5.35 -1.85
C SER A 156 -23.98 5.17 -0.38
N TRP A 157 -24.94 5.23 0.52
CA TRP A 157 -24.71 5.02 1.95
C TRP A 157 -24.17 3.62 2.26
N ALA A 158 -24.68 2.58 1.59
CA ALA A 158 -24.20 1.22 1.74
C ALA A 158 -22.71 1.08 1.36
N GLN A 159 -22.25 1.80 0.33
CA GLN A 159 -20.84 1.84 -0.07
C GLN A 159 -19.97 2.59 0.95
N ASN A 160 -20.53 3.56 1.65
CA ASN A 160 -19.80 4.36 2.63
C ASN A 160 -19.65 3.65 3.99
N ARG A 161 -20.60 2.77 4.36
CA ARG A 161 -20.56 2.00 5.61
C ARG A 161 -19.55 0.86 5.51
N ARG A 162 -18.24 1.16 5.68
CA ARG A 162 -17.19 0.17 5.47
C ARG A 162 -16.01 0.35 6.43
N ALA A 163 -15.19 -0.68 6.50
CA ALA A 163 -13.84 -0.60 7.02
C ALA A 163 -12.86 -1.06 5.93
N ASP A 164 -11.84 -0.27 5.67
CA ASP A 164 -10.85 -0.51 4.63
C ASP A 164 -9.53 -1.00 5.24
N LEU A 165 -8.92 -2.03 4.64
CA LEU A 165 -7.60 -2.53 4.96
C LEU A 165 -6.55 -1.81 4.10
N VAL A 166 -5.79 -0.91 4.70
CA VAL A 166 -4.75 -0.12 4.03
C VAL A 166 -3.38 -0.63 4.47
N TYR A 167 -2.70 -1.33 3.57
CA TYR A 167 -1.37 -1.88 3.85
C TYR A 167 -0.31 -0.78 3.79
N GLN A 168 0.54 -0.77 4.81
CA GLN A 168 1.71 0.11 4.91
C GLN A 168 2.97 -0.71 4.57
N GLN A 169 3.94 -0.02 3.97
CA GLN A 169 5.24 -0.61 3.65
C GLN A 169 6.18 -0.47 4.83
#